data_5556a604eba859962df59b8df92ca219
#
_entry.id   5556a604eba859962df59b8df92ca219
#
_cell.length_a   1.000
_cell.length_b   1.000
_cell.length_c   1.000
_cell.angle_alpha   90.00
_cell.angle_beta   90.00
_cell.angle_gamma   90.00
#
_symmetry.space_group_name_H-M   'P 1'
#
loop_
_entity.id
_entity.type
_entity.pdbx_description
1 polymer ?
#
loop_
_entity_poly.entity_id
_entity_poly.type
_entity_poly.pdbx_seq_one_letter_code
_entity_poly.pdbx_strand_id
1 'polypeptide(L)'
;MTVANRRFTLSLSNGHAMQCELFLPARRNTKRAAVIAIHDIFGLTDDIRRIASRLADAGYPAVVPDLYDNGSMKPLCVTKTLLAHETGKGLAFEQLEAVRQWLLIEPELDVQQVGVMGFCMGGRFALLYGAQAPLAVVAPFYGMVPPKAEDLQGICPVVGGWGEKDMIMGKHGKLLNKHLDQLGVEHDVKSYPDAGHSYMNNHDTFIFRELGD
;
A
#
# COMPACT_ATOMS: atom_id res chain seq x y z
N MET A 1 -16.40 -5.71 17.73
CA MET A 1 -17.12 -6.48 16.68
C MET A 1 -16.06 -7.19 15.87
N THR A 2 -16.25 -8.45 15.52
CA THR A 2 -15.18 -9.22 14.82
C THR A 2 -15.24 -8.87 13.33
N VAL A 3 -14.13 -8.38 12.79
CA VAL A 3 -13.93 -8.20 11.35
C VAL A 3 -13.91 -9.58 10.69
N ALA A 4 -14.71 -9.77 9.64
CA ALA A 4 -14.64 -11.01 8.86
C ALA A 4 -13.41 -10.96 7.94
N ASN A 5 -12.57 -12.01 8.00
CA ASN A 5 -11.43 -12.17 7.11
C ASN A 5 -11.69 -13.34 6.16
N ARG A 6 -11.49 -13.14 4.86
CA ARG A 6 -11.67 -14.15 3.82
C ARG A 6 -10.44 -14.16 2.90
N ARG A 7 -9.82 -15.33 2.72
CA ARG A 7 -8.85 -15.55 1.66
C ARG A 7 -9.55 -15.86 0.35
N PHE A 8 -9.06 -15.32 -0.73
CA PHE A 8 -9.55 -15.61 -2.06
C PHE A 8 -8.42 -15.53 -3.09
N THR A 9 -8.68 -16.07 -4.25
CA THR A 9 -7.73 -16.09 -5.35
C THR A 9 -8.23 -15.21 -6.48
N LEU A 10 -7.39 -14.33 -6.98
CA LEU A 10 -7.71 -13.43 -8.08
C LEU A 10 -6.93 -13.85 -9.33
N SER A 11 -7.65 -14.11 -10.43
CA SER A 11 -7.04 -14.44 -11.71
C SER A 11 -6.45 -13.18 -12.37
N LEU A 12 -5.22 -13.27 -12.82
CA LEU A 12 -4.51 -12.22 -13.54
C LEU A 12 -4.57 -12.44 -15.06
N SER A 13 -4.28 -11.40 -15.83
CA SER A 13 -4.29 -11.43 -17.29
C SER A 13 -3.33 -12.45 -17.91
N ASN A 14 -2.24 -12.77 -17.20
CA ASN A 14 -1.25 -13.78 -17.58
C ASN A 14 -1.67 -15.23 -17.25
N GLY A 15 -2.90 -15.44 -16.75
CA GLY A 15 -3.43 -16.74 -16.35
C GLY A 15 -2.98 -17.22 -14.97
N HIS A 16 -2.15 -16.46 -14.25
CA HIS A 16 -1.79 -16.76 -12.87
C HIS A 16 -2.92 -16.36 -11.92
N ALA A 17 -3.05 -17.07 -10.81
CA ALA A 17 -4.04 -16.83 -9.76
C ALA A 17 -3.33 -16.36 -8.49
N MET A 18 -3.41 -15.06 -8.20
CA MET A 18 -2.79 -14.42 -7.04
C MET A 18 -3.63 -14.59 -5.78
N GLN A 19 -2.99 -14.88 -4.66
CA GLN A 19 -3.65 -14.91 -3.34
C GLN A 19 -3.91 -13.52 -2.81
N CYS A 20 -5.10 -13.31 -2.26
CA CYS A 20 -5.51 -12.09 -1.60
C CYS A 20 -6.21 -12.37 -0.28
N GLU A 21 -6.09 -11.47 0.68
CA GLU A 21 -6.86 -11.48 1.93
C GLU A 21 -7.82 -10.28 1.95
N LEU A 22 -9.13 -10.54 2.15
CA LEU A 22 -10.17 -9.52 2.26
C LEU A 22 -10.61 -9.38 3.71
N PHE A 23 -10.61 -8.16 4.20
CA PHE A 23 -11.11 -7.76 5.52
C PHE A 23 -12.38 -6.95 5.35
N LEU A 24 -13.48 -7.41 5.94
CA LEU A 24 -14.80 -6.81 5.79
C LEU A 24 -15.22 -6.06 7.05
N PRO A 25 -15.80 -4.86 6.92
CA PRO A 25 -16.40 -4.17 8.04
C PRO A 25 -17.58 -4.95 8.60
N ALA A 26 -17.76 -4.91 9.92
CA ALA A 26 -18.88 -5.56 10.59
C ALA A 26 -20.24 -4.94 10.23
N ARG A 27 -20.26 -3.77 9.63
CA ARG A 27 -21.45 -3.05 9.16
C ARG A 27 -21.32 -2.80 7.66
N ARG A 28 -22.48 -2.58 6.98
CA ARG A 28 -22.50 -2.23 5.56
C ARG A 28 -21.55 -1.06 5.26
N ASN A 29 -20.82 -1.15 4.16
CA ASN A 29 -19.95 -0.08 3.65
C ASN A 29 -20.78 1.12 3.16
N THR A 30 -21.12 2.03 4.06
CA THR A 30 -21.87 3.26 3.73
C THR A 30 -21.00 4.31 3.04
N LYS A 31 -19.68 4.16 3.09
CA LYS A 31 -18.71 5.09 2.47
C LYS A 31 -18.50 4.80 0.99
N ARG A 32 -18.94 3.63 0.52
CA ARG A 32 -18.78 3.14 -0.85
C ARG A 32 -17.32 3.21 -1.35
N ALA A 33 -16.40 3.04 -0.42
CA ALA A 33 -14.97 3.10 -0.66
C ALA A 33 -14.28 1.87 -0.08
N ALA A 34 -13.21 1.41 -0.72
CA ALA A 34 -12.36 0.33 -0.26
C ALA A 34 -10.89 0.72 -0.32
N VAL A 35 -10.03 -0.04 0.36
CA VAL A 35 -8.59 0.22 0.43
C VAL A 35 -7.81 -1.02 0.00
N ILE A 36 -6.83 -0.83 -0.88
CA ILE A 36 -5.78 -1.82 -1.14
C ILE A 36 -4.65 -1.53 -0.16
N ALA A 37 -4.31 -2.48 0.71
CA ALA A 37 -3.20 -2.36 1.65
C ALA A 37 -1.98 -3.15 1.12
N ILE A 38 -0.92 -2.44 0.74
CA ILE A 38 0.29 -3.02 0.16
C ILE A 38 1.30 -3.29 1.26
N HIS A 39 1.68 -4.56 1.40
CA HIS A 39 2.63 -5.03 2.40
C HIS A 39 4.04 -4.47 2.19
N ASP A 40 4.85 -4.55 3.23
CA ASP A 40 6.29 -4.26 3.19
C ASP A 40 7.09 -5.42 2.56
N ILE A 41 8.42 -5.39 2.69
CA ILE A 41 9.32 -6.40 2.12
C ILE A 41 9.09 -7.82 2.71
N PHE A 42 8.43 -7.94 3.85
CA PHE A 42 8.19 -9.25 4.51
C PHE A 42 6.94 -9.98 4.01
N GLY A 43 6.12 -9.33 3.14
CA GLY A 43 4.91 -9.95 2.60
C GLY A 43 3.72 -9.91 3.56
N LEU A 44 2.89 -10.94 3.52
CA LEU A 44 1.64 -11.03 4.32
C LEU A 44 1.94 -11.37 5.80
N THR A 45 2.42 -10.39 6.55
CA THR A 45 2.66 -10.49 7.99
C THR A 45 1.40 -10.24 8.83
N ASP A 46 1.47 -10.51 10.13
CA ASP A 46 0.37 -10.19 11.04
C ASP A 46 0.17 -8.68 11.22
N ASP A 47 1.22 -7.89 11.00
CA ASP A 47 1.12 -6.43 11.04
C ASP A 47 0.26 -5.87 9.91
N ILE A 48 0.46 -6.30 8.66
CA ILE A 48 -0.38 -5.85 7.55
C ILE A 48 -1.84 -6.32 7.74
N ARG A 49 -2.05 -7.54 8.29
CA ARG A 49 -3.39 -8.04 8.62
C ARG A 49 -4.06 -7.21 9.71
N ARG A 50 -3.32 -6.83 10.75
CA ARG A 50 -3.80 -5.95 11.82
C ARG A 50 -4.19 -4.58 11.27
N ILE A 51 -3.39 -4.01 10.38
CA ILE A 51 -3.69 -2.72 9.73
C ILE A 51 -4.93 -2.84 8.84
N ALA A 52 -5.05 -3.89 8.04
CA ALA A 52 -6.23 -4.14 7.20
C ALA A 52 -7.50 -4.35 8.05
N SER A 53 -7.38 -5.04 9.19
CA SER A 53 -8.47 -5.17 10.16
C SER A 53 -8.92 -3.82 10.72
N ARG A 54 -7.97 -2.91 11.05
CA ARG A 54 -8.30 -1.55 11.51
C ARG A 54 -9.01 -0.72 10.44
N LEU A 55 -8.67 -0.88 9.18
CA LEU A 55 -9.39 -0.24 8.06
C LEU A 55 -10.84 -0.77 7.99
N ALA A 56 -11.03 -2.07 8.13
CA ALA A 56 -12.35 -2.68 8.18
C ALA A 56 -13.17 -2.22 9.40
N ASP A 57 -12.55 -2.12 10.58
CA ASP A 57 -13.19 -1.54 11.77
C ASP A 57 -13.60 -0.07 11.56
N ALA A 58 -12.83 0.68 10.77
CA ALA A 58 -13.16 2.05 10.37
C ALA A 58 -14.25 2.13 9.27
N GLY A 59 -14.74 0.98 8.78
CA GLY A 59 -15.84 0.88 7.83
C GLY A 59 -15.42 0.78 6.36
N TYR A 60 -14.14 0.52 6.08
CA TYR A 60 -13.62 0.34 4.73
C TYR A 60 -13.29 -1.14 4.48
N PRO A 61 -13.91 -1.83 3.52
CA PRO A 61 -13.35 -3.09 3.03
C PRO A 61 -11.88 -2.89 2.65
N ALA A 62 -11.02 -3.80 3.09
CA ALA A 62 -9.60 -3.74 2.80
C ALA A 62 -9.12 -5.04 2.17
N VAL A 63 -8.36 -4.94 1.07
CA VAL A 63 -7.72 -6.09 0.42
C VAL A 63 -6.21 -5.99 0.57
N VAL A 64 -5.60 -7.09 0.99
CA VAL A 64 -4.15 -7.25 1.03
C VAL A 64 -3.75 -8.27 -0.04
N PRO A 65 -3.21 -7.84 -1.20
CA PRO A 65 -2.68 -8.76 -2.20
C PRO A 65 -1.32 -9.30 -1.78
N ASP A 66 -1.03 -10.56 -2.11
CA ASP A 66 0.32 -11.10 -2.01
C ASP A 66 1.11 -10.79 -3.30
N LEU A 67 1.83 -9.68 -3.31
CA LEU A 67 2.62 -9.27 -4.48
C LEU A 67 3.78 -10.23 -4.80
N TYR A 68 4.11 -11.14 -3.88
CA TYR A 68 5.10 -12.19 -4.11
C TYR A 68 4.49 -13.45 -4.74
N ASP A 69 3.17 -13.56 -4.78
CA ASP A 69 2.48 -14.65 -5.47
C ASP A 69 2.24 -14.29 -6.94
N ASN A 70 3.28 -14.45 -7.75
CA ASN A 70 3.27 -14.08 -9.17
C ASN A 70 3.53 -15.27 -10.13
N GLY A 71 3.33 -16.50 -9.66
CA GLY A 71 3.44 -17.73 -10.46
C GLY A 71 4.87 -18.21 -10.71
N SER A 72 5.86 -17.56 -10.13
CA SER A 72 7.26 -17.96 -10.23
C SER A 72 7.72 -18.63 -8.92
N MET A 73 8.91 -19.23 -8.90
CA MET A 73 9.53 -19.64 -7.64
C MET A 73 9.77 -18.44 -6.73
N LYS A 74 9.53 -18.59 -5.41
CA LYS A 74 9.57 -17.48 -4.43
C LYS A 74 10.75 -16.52 -4.58
N PRO A 75 12.03 -16.93 -4.72
CA PRO A 75 13.14 -15.99 -4.91
C PRO A 75 12.99 -15.13 -6.17
N LEU A 76 12.48 -15.73 -7.26
CA LEU A 76 12.26 -15.02 -8.52
C LEU A 76 11.06 -14.06 -8.42
N CYS A 77 10.03 -14.43 -7.66
CA CYS A 77 8.91 -13.55 -7.35
C CYS A 77 9.37 -12.28 -6.64
N VAL A 78 10.14 -12.42 -5.57
CA VAL A 78 10.71 -11.29 -4.82
C VAL A 78 11.56 -10.41 -5.72
N THR A 79 12.46 -11.00 -6.52
CA THR A 79 13.32 -10.24 -7.43
C THR A 79 12.50 -9.44 -8.46
N LYS A 80 11.49 -10.05 -9.07
CA LYS A 80 10.60 -9.36 -10.02
C LYS A 80 9.82 -8.22 -9.37
N THR A 81 9.34 -8.42 -8.15
CA THR A 81 8.63 -7.39 -7.38
C THR A 81 9.56 -6.23 -7.03
N LEU A 82 10.80 -6.51 -6.60
CA LEU A 82 11.78 -5.46 -6.33
C LEU A 82 12.17 -4.69 -7.60
N LEU A 83 12.29 -5.36 -8.75
CA LEU A 83 12.53 -4.68 -10.02
C LEU A 83 11.34 -3.79 -10.42
N ALA A 84 10.11 -4.24 -10.22
CA ALA A 84 8.91 -3.44 -10.45
C ALA A 84 8.87 -2.21 -9.53
N HIS A 85 9.27 -2.35 -8.27
CA HIS A 85 9.41 -1.27 -7.32
C HIS A 85 10.38 -0.16 -7.81
N GLU A 86 11.48 -0.51 -8.45
CA GLU A 86 12.43 0.45 -8.99
C GLU A 86 11.95 1.10 -10.30
N THR A 87 11.36 0.31 -11.19
CA THR A 87 10.99 0.75 -12.54
C THR A 87 9.63 1.43 -12.63
N GLY A 88 8.76 1.24 -11.64
CA GLY A 88 7.36 1.68 -11.68
C GLY A 88 6.51 0.90 -12.71
N LYS A 89 6.98 -0.27 -13.17
CA LYS A 89 6.34 -1.11 -14.19
C LYS A 89 6.47 -2.58 -13.83
N GLY A 90 5.60 -3.41 -14.44
CA GLY A 90 5.67 -4.87 -14.31
C GLY A 90 4.50 -5.47 -13.56
N LEU A 91 4.59 -6.78 -13.32
CA LEU A 91 3.47 -7.59 -12.86
C LEU A 91 2.85 -7.11 -11.54
N ALA A 92 3.62 -6.52 -10.63
CA ALA A 92 3.07 -6.00 -9.38
C ALA A 92 2.03 -4.88 -9.61
N PHE A 93 2.20 -4.05 -10.63
CA PHE A 93 1.22 -3.00 -10.99
C PHE A 93 -0.02 -3.61 -11.65
N GLU A 94 0.14 -4.67 -12.47
CA GLU A 94 -0.98 -5.43 -13.01
C GLU A 94 -1.77 -6.13 -11.91
N GLN A 95 -1.09 -6.67 -10.88
CA GLN A 95 -1.70 -7.25 -9.70
C GLN A 95 -2.54 -6.22 -8.93
N LEU A 96 -2.00 -5.02 -8.69
CA LEU A 96 -2.72 -3.94 -8.01
C LEU A 96 -3.94 -3.48 -8.82
N GLU A 97 -3.80 -3.35 -10.13
CA GLU A 97 -4.92 -2.98 -11.00
C GLU A 97 -6.01 -4.06 -11.03
N ALA A 98 -5.64 -5.33 -11.06
CA ALA A 98 -6.60 -6.44 -10.98
C ALA A 98 -7.40 -6.39 -9.67
N VAL A 99 -6.74 -6.10 -8.53
CA VAL A 99 -7.42 -5.91 -7.24
C VAL A 99 -8.37 -4.71 -7.26
N ARG A 100 -7.92 -3.57 -7.83
CA ARG A 100 -8.76 -2.37 -7.95
C ARG A 100 -10.01 -2.64 -8.77
N GLN A 101 -9.86 -3.29 -9.92
CA GLN A 101 -10.99 -3.65 -10.78
C GLN A 101 -11.94 -4.62 -10.07
N TRP A 102 -11.42 -5.64 -9.40
CA TRP A 102 -12.23 -6.57 -8.64
C TRP A 102 -13.04 -5.87 -7.55
N LEU A 103 -12.43 -4.96 -6.78
CA LEU A 103 -13.12 -4.18 -5.76
C LEU A 103 -14.31 -3.37 -6.31
N LEU A 104 -14.17 -2.82 -7.52
CA LEU A 104 -15.20 -1.99 -8.15
C LEU A 104 -16.37 -2.81 -8.70
N ILE A 105 -16.14 -4.06 -9.07
CA ILE A 105 -17.20 -4.92 -9.68
C ILE A 105 -17.80 -5.93 -8.71
N GLU A 106 -17.19 -6.16 -7.51
CA GLU A 106 -17.69 -7.11 -6.53
C GLU A 106 -18.99 -6.59 -5.90
N PRO A 107 -20.17 -7.20 -6.22
CA PRO A 107 -21.45 -6.62 -5.83
C PRO A 107 -21.68 -6.55 -4.33
N GLU A 108 -21.07 -7.47 -3.56
CA GLU A 108 -21.21 -7.54 -2.11
C GLU A 108 -20.56 -6.33 -1.39
N LEU A 109 -19.60 -5.66 -2.04
CA LEU A 109 -18.81 -4.59 -1.42
C LEU A 109 -19.39 -3.19 -1.62
N ASP A 110 -20.23 -2.98 -2.64
CA ASP A 110 -20.82 -1.66 -3.01
C ASP A 110 -19.76 -0.56 -3.04
N VAL A 111 -18.65 -0.77 -3.79
CA VAL A 111 -17.50 0.13 -3.89
C VAL A 111 -17.60 1.00 -5.12
N GLN A 112 -17.42 2.31 -4.97
CA GLN A 112 -17.30 3.28 -6.06
C GLN A 112 -15.93 3.94 -6.12
N GLN A 113 -15.19 3.92 -5.01
CA GLN A 113 -13.89 4.57 -4.88
C GLN A 113 -12.89 3.62 -4.23
N VAL A 114 -11.67 3.63 -4.74
CA VAL A 114 -10.57 2.81 -4.18
C VAL A 114 -9.44 3.74 -3.79
N GLY A 115 -9.00 3.60 -2.53
CA GLY A 115 -7.75 4.18 -2.05
C GLY A 115 -6.66 3.11 -1.99
N VAL A 116 -5.41 3.53 -1.93
CA VAL A 116 -4.28 2.64 -1.71
C VAL A 116 -3.47 3.09 -0.50
N MET A 117 -3.09 2.15 0.35
CA MET A 117 -2.19 2.37 1.48
C MET A 117 -1.00 1.43 1.33
N GLY A 118 0.20 1.90 1.63
CA GLY A 118 1.39 1.05 1.50
C GLY A 118 2.48 1.40 2.51
N PHE A 119 3.28 0.39 2.87
CA PHE A 119 4.26 0.45 3.95
C PHE A 119 5.65 0.09 3.44
N CYS A 120 6.68 0.87 3.76
CA CYS A 120 8.06 0.65 3.33
C CYS A 120 8.14 0.49 1.79
N MET A 121 8.48 -0.70 1.29
CA MET A 121 8.41 -1.06 -0.12
C MET A 121 7.01 -0.76 -0.70
N GLY A 122 5.96 -1.16 -0.01
CA GLY A 122 4.57 -0.90 -0.39
C GLY A 122 4.21 0.58 -0.47
N GLY A 123 4.88 1.44 0.32
CA GLY A 123 4.70 2.89 0.26
C GLY A 123 5.13 3.50 -1.08
N ARG A 124 6.25 3.02 -1.65
CA ARG A 124 6.67 3.42 -2.99
C ARG A 124 5.74 2.87 -4.07
N PHE A 125 5.30 1.60 -3.93
CA PHE A 125 4.29 1.05 -4.85
C PHE A 125 3.01 1.88 -4.84
N ALA A 126 2.54 2.29 -3.67
CA ALA A 126 1.35 3.14 -3.53
C ALA A 126 1.52 4.46 -4.28
N LEU A 127 2.66 5.15 -4.14
CA LEU A 127 2.96 6.39 -4.85
C LEU A 127 2.97 6.21 -6.37
N LEU A 128 3.74 5.23 -6.86
CA LEU A 128 3.88 5.00 -8.30
C LEU A 128 2.59 4.50 -8.94
N TYR A 129 1.82 3.67 -8.23
CA TYR A 129 0.52 3.21 -8.70
C TYR A 129 -0.52 4.34 -8.68
N GLY A 130 -0.49 5.20 -7.66
CA GLY A 130 -1.36 6.37 -7.57
C GLY A 130 -1.18 7.39 -8.70
N ALA A 131 0.02 7.46 -9.29
CA ALA A 131 0.28 8.28 -10.48
C ALA A 131 -0.23 7.64 -11.79
N GLN A 132 -0.58 6.34 -11.78
CA GLN A 132 -0.94 5.57 -12.97
C GLN A 132 -2.42 5.15 -13.01
N ALA A 133 -3.09 5.13 -11.86
CA ALA A 133 -4.45 4.60 -11.73
C ALA A 133 -5.42 5.64 -11.14
N PRO A 134 -6.70 5.62 -11.52
CA PRO A 134 -7.71 6.51 -10.96
C PRO A 134 -8.08 6.05 -9.54
N LEU A 135 -7.35 6.57 -8.56
CA LEU A 135 -7.57 6.33 -7.14
C LEU A 135 -8.18 7.56 -6.46
N ALA A 136 -8.87 7.35 -5.34
CA ALA A 136 -9.43 8.42 -4.53
C ALA A 136 -8.38 9.07 -3.62
N VAL A 137 -7.44 8.26 -3.11
CA VAL A 137 -6.38 8.70 -2.20
C VAL A 137 -5.21 7.71 -2.21
N VAL A 138 -4.01 8.22 -2.00
CA VAL A 138 -2.80 7.43 -1.76
C VAL A 138 -2.30 7.70 -0.34
N ALA A 139 -2.02 6.63 0.41
CA ALA A 139 -1.52 6.70 1.77
C ALA A 139 -0.17 5.97 1.94
N PRO A 140 0.96 6.58 1.56
CA PRO A 140 2.29 6.00 1.71
C PRO A 140 2.82 6.22 3.14
N PHE A 141 3.38 5.18 3.74
CA PHE A 141 4.05 5.25 5.04
C PHE A 141 5.50 4.78 4.93
N TYR A 142 6.42 5.60 5.41
CA TYR A 142 7.88 5.36 5.45
C TYR A 142 8.47 4.66 4.21
N GLY A 143 7.89 4.96 3.04
CA GLY A 143 8.35 4.45 1.76
C GLY A 143 9.37 5.37 1.08
N MET A 144 10.14 4.80 0.16
CA MET A 144 11.02 5.57 -0.71
C MET A 144 10.18 6.39 -1.70
N VAL A 145 10.42 7.69 -1.74
CA VAL A 145 9.78 8.61 -2.70
C VAL A 145 10.58 8.63 -4.00
N PRO A 146 9.94 8.63 -5.18
CA PRO A 146 10.62 8.82 -6.44
C PRO A 146 11.46 10.09 -6.45
N PRO A 147 12.64 10.09 -7.09
CA PRO A 147 13.57 11.22 -7.03
C PRO A 147 13.07 12.47 -7.77
N LYS A 148 12.16 12.30 -8.73
CA LYS A 148 11.62 13.38 -9.55
C LYS A 148 10.13 13.58 -9.28
N ALA A 149 9.68 14.83 -9.21
CA ALA A 149 8.26 15.15 -9.05
C ALA A 149 7.43 14.65 -10.25
N GLU A 150 7.99 14.66 -11.45
CA GLU A 150 7.33 14.22 -12.68
C GLU A 150 6.91 12.75 -12.63
N ASP A 151 7.60 11.92 -11.85
CA ASP A 151 7.24 10.50 -11.65
C ASP A 151 5.90 10.35 -10.90
N LEU A 152 5.42 11.42 -10.26
CA LEU A 152 4.14 11.50 -9.55
C LEU A 152 3.10 12.35 -10.28
N GLN A 153 3.34 12.70 -11.53
CA GLN A 153 2.40 13.49 -12.32
C GLN A 153 1.04 12.80 -12.42
N GLY A 154 -0.04 13.51 -12.09
CA GLY A 154 -1.40 12.98 -12.12
C GLY A 154 -1.82 12.19 -10.87
N ILE A 155 -0.98 12.12 -9.85
CA ILE A 155 -1.35 11.46 -8.58
C ILE A 155 -2.56 12.16 -7.94
N CYS A 156 -3.46 11.36 -7.37
CA CYS A 156 -4.60 11.84 -6.57
C CYS A 156 -4.13 12.39 -5.20
N PRO A 157 -5.03 12.93 -4.36
CA PRO A 157 -4.67 13.41 -3.02
C PRO A 157 -3.87 12.40 -2.20
N VAL A 158 -2.89 12.89 -1.42
CA VAL A 158 -1.95 12.06 -0.68
C VAL A 158 -2.01 12.36 0.82
N VAL A 159 -2.11 11.31 1.65
CA VAL A 159 -1.95 11.41 3.11
C VAL A 159 -0.87 10.42 3.54
N GLY A 160 0.13 10.84 4.34
CA GLY A 160 1.22 9.93 4.64
C GLY A 160 2.05 10.31 5.86
N GLY A 161 3.02 9.45 6.20
CA GLY A 161 3.84 9.71 7.38
C GLY A 161 5.21 9.05 7.35
N TRP A 162 6.21 9.77 7.87
CA TRP A 162 7.60 9.33 8.01
C TRP A 162 8.10 9.61 9.42
N GLY A 163 8.90 8.69 9.96
CA GLY A 163 9.61 8.88 11.21
C GLY A 163 10.91 9.69 10.99
N GLU A 164 11.20 10.69 11.82
CA GLU A 164 12.43 11.49 11.69
C GLU A 164 13.67 10.74 12.18
N LYS A 165 13.50 9.73 13.06
CA LYS A 165 14.56 8.84 13.50
C LYS A 165 14.88 7.74 12.49
N ASP A 166 14.08 7.60 11.43
CA ASP A 166 14.38 6.69 10.32
C ASP A 166 15.60 7.19 9.53
N MET A 167 16.74 6.55 9.75
CA MET A 167 18.02 6.93 9.13
C MET A 167 18.04 6.74 7.62
N ILE A 168 17.16 5.87 7.08
CA ILE A 168 17.14 5.51 5.66
C ILE A 168 16.08 6.35 4.94
N MET A 169 14.85 6.39 5.46
CA MET A 169 13.69 6.98 4.78
C MET A 169 13.19 8.28 5.41
N GLY A 170 13.71 8.74 6.54
CA GLY A 170 13.18 9.90 7.27
C GLY A 170 13.12 11.20 6.46
N LYS A 171 14.04 11.39 5.50
CA LYS A 171 14.05 12.57 4.62
C LYS A 171 13.01 12.52 3.49
N HIS A 172 12.46 11.34 3.20
CA HIS A 172 11.53 11.16 2.08
C HIS A 172 10.18 11.85 2.30
N GLY A 173 9.71 12.01 3.54
CA GLY A 173 8.49 12.76 3.81
C GLY A 173 8.61 14.23 3.37
N LYS A 174 9.73 14.89 3.66
CA LYS A 174 10.02 16.27 3.22
C LYS A 174 10.16 16.37 1.70
N LEU A 175 10.77 15.35 1.07
CA LEU A 175 10.88 15.28 -0.39
C LEU A 175 9.50 15.13 -1.04
N LEU A 176 8.63 14.29 -0.48
CA LEU A 176 7.27 14.10 -0.99
C LEU A 176 6.46 15.39 -0.89
N ASN A 177 6.47 16.08 0.25
CA ASN A 177 5.82 17.39 0.40
C ASN A 177 6.26 18.35 -0.71
N LYS A 178 7.58 18.48 -0.93
CA LYS A 178 8.11 19.34 -1.99
C LYS A 178 7.60 18.96 -3.38
N HIS A 179 7.54 17.67 -3.70
CA HIS A 179 7.04 17.19 -4.99
C HIS A 179 5.56 17.48 -5.18
N LEU A 180 4.75 17.23 -4.13
CA LEU A 180 3.30 17.45 -4.19
C LEU A 180 2.95 18.94 -4.25
N ASP A 181 3.69 19.81 -3.53
CA ASP A 181 3.60 21.26 -3.66
C ASP A 181 3.87 21.72 -5.11
N GLN A 182 4.96 21.21 -5.70
CA GLN A 182 5.34 21.52 -7.08
C GLN A 182 4.27 21.10 -8.11
N LEU A 183 3.59 19.98 -7.84
CA LEU A 183 2.54 19.44 -8.70
C LEU A 183 1.16 20.02 -8.40
N GLY A 184 1.00 20.82 -7.33
CA GLY A 184 -0.28 21.38 -6.91
C GLY A 184 -1.27 20.32 -6.42
N VAL A 185 -0.78 19.22 -5.85
CA VAL A 185 -1.59 18.10 -5.36
C VAL A 185 -1.97 18.33 -3.90
N GLU A 186 -3.25 18.15 -3.57
CA GLU A 186 -3.73 18.18 -2.17
C GLU A 186 -3.05 17.07 -1.36
N HIS A 187 -2.48 17.44 -0.20
CA HIS A 187 -1.77 16.45 0.63
C HIS A 187 -1.71 16.83 2.12
N ASP A 188 -1.57 15.79 2.96
CA ASP A 188 -1.25 15.88 4.40
C ASP A 188 -0.16 14.85 4.72
N VAL A 189 1.11 15.23 4.52
CA VAL A 189 2.26 14.37 4.77
C VAL A 189 2.98 14.83 6.04
N LYS A 190 2.99 13.96 7.06
CA LYS A 190 3.52 14.26 8.39
C LYS A 190 4.89 13.65 8.63
N SER A 191 5.71 14.38 9.38
CA SER A 191 6.93 13.86 9.98
C SER A 191 6.73 13.69 11.48
N TYR A 192 7.12 12.54 12.01
CA TYR A 192 6.99 12.17 13.42
C TYR A 192 8.35 12.17 14.09
N PRO A 193 8.67 13.14 14.99
CA PRO A 193 10.03 13.34 15.52
C PRO A 193 10.59 12.14 16.28
N ASP A 194 9.71 11.37 16.94
CA ASP A 194 10.12 10.24 17.80
C ASP A 194 9.95 8.87 17.15
N ALA A 195 9.50 8.80 15.91
CA ALA A 195 9.28 7.55 15.20
C ALA A 195 10.49 7.13 14.36
N GLY A 196 10.81 5.85 14.39
CA GLY A 196 11.79 5.20 13.52
C GLY A 196 11.18 4.61 12.25
N HIS A 197 11.94 3.75 11.57
CA HIS A 197 11.42 2.98 10.44
C HIS A 197 10.36 1.97 10.91
N SER A 198 9.33 1.76 10.13
CA SER A 198 8.27 0.77 10.43
C SER A 198 7.48 1.02 11.74
N TYR A 199 7.38 2.26 12.19
CA TYR A 199 6.70 2.64 13.43
C TYR A 199 5.22 2.20 13.53
N MET A 200 4.61 1.76 12.45
CA MET A 200 3.26 1.19 12.45
C MET A 200 3.23 -0.32 12.67
N ASN A 201 4.38 -0.97 12.69
CA ASN A 201 4.52 -2.41 12.92
C ASN A 201 4.75 -2.71 14.40
N ASN A 202 4.27 -3.87 14.85
CA ASN A 202 4.45 -4.36 16.23
C ASN A 202 5.51 -5.45 16.32
N HIS A 203 6.19 -5.78 15.22
CA HIS A 203 7.15 -6.87 15.25
C HIS A 203 8.48 -6.40 15.86
N ASP A 204 8.90 -7.14 16.86
CA ASP A 204 10.12 -6.96 17.60
C ASP A 204 11.29 -7.66 16.87
N THR A 205 11.54 -7.27 15.59
CA THR A 205 12.66 -7.82 14.85
C THR A 205 13.94 -7.04 15.15
N PHE A 206 14.99 -7.75 15.56
CA PHE A 206 16.30 -7.22 15.90
C PHE A 206 16.86 -6.22 14.87
N ILE A 207 16.58 -6.44 13.57
CA ILE A 207 17.02 -5.56 12.46
C ILE A 207 16.40 -4.16 12.56
N PHE A 208 15.19 -4.02 13.08
CA PHE A 208 14.51 -2.71 13.19
C PHE A 208 14.76 -2.02 14.52
N ARG A 209 15.10 -2.77 15.58
CA ARG A 209 15.54 -2.23 16.85
C ARG A 209 16.83 -1.41 16.76
N GLU A 210 17.77 -1.82 15.90
CA GLU A 210 19.02 -1.07 15.69
C GLU A 210 18.90 0.09 14.68
N LEU A 211 17.79 0.15 13.91
CA LEU A 211 17.57 1.17 12.88
C LEU A 211 16.61 2.29 13.31
N GLY A 212 16.10 2.28 14.53
CA GLY A 212 15.23 3.38 14.89
C GLY A 212 14.25 3.29 16.04
N ASP A 213 14.56 2.56 17.11
CA ASP A 213 13.88 2.78 18.40
C ASP A 213 14.50 3.95 19.15
#